data_2dd1e67f7f3f1c8f63149fbfb4123a06
#
_entry.id   2dd1e67f7f3f1c8f63149fbfb4123a06
#
_cell.length_a   1.000
_cell.length_b   1.000
_cell.length_c   1.000
_cell.angle_alpha   90.00
_cell.angle_beta   90.00
_cell.angle_gamma   90.00
#
_symmetry.space_group_name_H-M   'P 1'
#
loop_
_entity.id
_entity.type
_entity.pdbx_description
1 polymer ?
#
loop_
_entity_poly.entity_id
_entity_poly.type
_entity_poly.pdbx_seq_one_letter_code
_entity_poly.pdbx_strand_id
1 'polypeptide(L)'
;WRRAVDGFYIAHDTLFANGIKVREGGRREYKLEVSEKNQLLNLLDEQTDAFRTGFSEKLSMELHRDGTASEDAVTGLDALVSLTPETGVVGGIDRETATYWRNNAATAIAATTAGALATAMEGQWRRCIRNGGSPDFILAGSAFIDAYRQYGVTVTNNADAGKVKRLDAGIGSGSSTGLYFKGVEIIWDPQFEALDALESPAIPWEKRCYFINTKYLELHDDSMDIVSPTRPYNVLALYQMVNLRLALVLKRANAHSVM
;
A
#
# COMPACT_ATOMS: atom_id res chain seq x y z
N TRP A 1 16.57 1.99 6.72
CA TRP A 1 16.12 0.59 6.79
C TRP A 1 15.23 0.40 8.00
N ARG A 2 14.08 -0.22 7.80
CA ARG A 2 13.15 -0.61 8.84
C ARG A 2 12.89 -2.11 8.75
N ARG A 3 12.35 -2.68 9.82
CA ARG A 3 12.19 -4.11 9.96
C ARG A 3 10.73 -4.45 10.14
N ALA A 4 10.16 -5.18 9.19
CA ALA A 4 8.85 -5.80 9.33
C ALA A 4 9.03 -7.23 9.83
N VAL A 5 8.47 -7.51 11.01
CA VAL A 5 8.49 -8.84 11.61
C VAL A 5 7.06 -9.26 11.87
N ASP A 6 6.67 -10.39 11.36
CA ASP A 6 5.38 -11.01 11.66
C ASP A 6 5.53 -12.52 11.68
N GLY A 7 4.58 -13.22 12.23
CA GLY A 7 4.64 -14.66 12.30
C GLY A 7 3.31 -15.27 12.73
N PHE A 8 3.17 -16.54 12.52
CA PHE A 8 2.03 -17.30 13.00
C PHE A 8 2.47 -18.47 13.87
N TYR A 9 1.60 -18.89 14.73
CA TYR A 9 1.81 -20.08 15.56
C TYR A 9 0.62 -21.03 15.45
N ILE A 10 0.91 -22.31 15.53
CA ILE A 10 -0.10 -23.36 15.60
C ILE A 10 0.00 -24.00 16.96
N ALA A 11 -1.02 -23.78 17.78
CA ALA A 11 -1.10 -24.41 19.10
C ALA A 11 -1.32 -25.92 18.99
N HIS A 12 -0.78 -26.68 19.93
CA HIS A 12 -1.01 -28.14 19.99
C HIS A 12 -2.49 -28.49 20.10
N ASP A 13 -3.29 -27.68 20.81
CA ASP A 13 -4.73 -27.91 20.93
C ASP A 13 -5.43 -27.84 19.57
N THR A 14 -4.99 -26.96 18.69
CA THR A 14 -5.50 -26.89 17.32
C THR A 14 -5.12 -28.13 16.51
N LEU A 15 -3.90 -28.65 16.70
CA LEU A 15 -3.47 -29.91 16.08
C LEU A 15 -4.33 -31.10 16.57
N PHE A 16 -4.59 -31.19 17.88
CA PHE A 16 -5.44 -32.21 18.45
C PHE A 16 -6.88 -32.12 17.96
N ALA A 17 -7.45 -30.91 17.86
CA ALA A 17 -8.78 -30.68 17.34
C ALA A 17 -8.94 -31.16 15.87
N ASN A 18 -7.85 -31.07 15.09
CA ASN A 18 -7.79 -31.59 13.73
C ASN A 18 -7.37 -33.06 13.63
N GLY A 19 -7.39 -33.79 14.73
CA GLY A 19 -7.11 -35.24 14.76
C GLY A 19 -5.62 -35.61 14.70
N ILE A 20 -4.72 -34.67 14.78
CA ILE A 20 -3.28 -34.89 14.74
C ILE A 20 -2.78 -35.18 16.15
N LYS A 21 -2.35 -36.40 16.40
CA LYS A 21 -1.82 -36.82 17.71
C LYS A 21 -0.34 -36.48 17.83
N VAL A 22 -0.03 -35.34 18.41
CA VAL A 22 1.36 -34.99 18.77
C VAL A 22 1.71 -35.75 20.06
N ARG A 23 2.43 -36.85 19.95
CA ARG A 23 2.93 -37.58 21.11
C ARG A 23 4.23 -36.98 21.62
N GLU A 24 4.23 -36.45 22.81
CA GLU A 24 5.41 -36.16 23.57
C GLU A 24 6.09 -37.44 23.99
N GLY A 25 7.12 -37.86 23.36
CA GLY A 25 7.84 -39.06 23.69
C GLY A 25 9.33 -38.93 23.36
N GLY A 26 10.16 -38.96 24.39
CA GLY A 26 11.60 -38.99 24.22
C GLY A 26 12.05 -40.10 23.28
N ARG A 27 12.99 -39.76 22.39
CA ARG A 27 13.82 -40.66 21.58
C ARG A 27 13.17 -41.60 20.55
N ARG A 28 11.89 -41.46 20.19
CA ARG A 28 11.30 -42.25 19.10
C ARG A 28 10.81 -41.33 17.98
N GLU A 29 11.27 -41.63 16.75
CA GLU A 29 10.76 -41.04 15.52
C GLU A 29 9.25 -41.06 15.51
N TYR A 30 8.63 -39.90 15.38
CA TYR A 30 7.20 -39.75 15.20
C TYR A 30 6.83 -40.28 13.82
N LYS A 31 6.35 -41.52 13.74
CA LYS A 31 5.65 -42.02 12.56
C LYS A 31 4.20 -41.52 12.61
N LEU A 32 3.97 -40.34 12.06
CA LEU A 32 2.64 -39.91 11.70
C LEU A 32 2.09 -40.84 10.62
N GLU A 33 0.84 -41.25 10.76
CA GLU A 33 0.15 -41.96 9.67
C GLU A 33 0.05 -41.03 8.46
N VAL A 34 -0.09 -41.61 7.25
CA VAL A 34 -0.13 -40.81 6.02
C VAL A 34 -1.29 -39.81 6.00
N SER A 35 -2.43 -40.20 6.60
CA SER A 35 -3.59 -39.34 6.79
C SER A 35 -3.31 -38.12 7.69
N GLU A 36 -2.64 -38.37 8.83
CA GLU A 36 -2.26 -37.29 9.79
C GLU A 36 -1.24 -36.33 9.19
N LYS A 37 -0.29 -36.84 8.36
CA LYS A 37 0.65 -35.99 7.63
C LYS A 37 -0.06 -35.09 6.62
N ASN A 38 -1.00 -35.63 5.86
CA ASN A 38 -1.75 -34.87 4.89
C ASN A 38 -2.62 -33.78 5.56
N GLN A 39 -3.25 -34.10 6.68
CA GLN A 39 -4.02 -33.13 7.45
C GLN A 39 -3.12 -32.00 8.01
N LEU A 40 -1.95 -32.34 8.52
CA LEU A 40 -0.99 -31.34 9.00
C LEU A 40 -0.49 -30.45 7.87
N LEU A 41 -0.18 -31.01 6.71
CA LEU A 41 0.26 -30.24 5.56
C LEU A 41 -0.84 -29.30 5.08
N ASN A 42 -2.07 -29.78 4.96
CA ASN A 42 -3.20 -28.93 4.56
C ASN A 42 -3.44 -27.78 5.55
N LEU A 43 -3.36 -28.05 6.86
CA LEU A 43 -3.48 -27.01 7.89
C LEU A 43 -2.34 -25.98 7.81
N LEU A 44 -1.11 -26.43 7.60
CA LEU A 44 0.04 -25.55 7.43
C LEU A 44 -0.07 -24.69 6.17
N ASP A 45 -0.52 -25.28 5.07
CA ASP A 45 -0.71 -24.57 3.80
C ASP A 45 -1.80 -23.49 3.95
N GLU A 46 -2.95 -23.81 4.55
CA GLU A 46 -4.02 -22.87 4.81
C GLU A 46 -3.58 -21.71 5.71
N GLN A 47 -2.87 -22.01 6.80
CA GLN A 47 -2.35 -20.97 7.70
C GLN A 47 -1.26 -20.12 7.03
N THR A 48 -0.44 -20.72 6.19
CA THR A 48 0.59 -20.00 5.44
C THR A 48 -0.02 -19.05 4.41
N ASP A 49 -1.06 -19.48 3.70
CA ASP A 49 -1.74 -18.63 2.71
C ASP A 49 -2.51 -17.49 3.38
N ALA A 50 -3.20 -17.76 4.48
CA ALA A 50 -3.83 -16.71 5.28
C ALA A 50 -2.82 -15.70 5.81
N PHE A 51 -1.68 -16.18 6.30
CA PHE A 51 -0.58 -15.34 6.77
C PHE A 51 -0.01 -14.48 5.64
N ARG A 52 0.27 -15.07 4.47
CA ARG A 52 0.81 -14.33 3.31
C ARG A 52 -0.12 -13.19 2.90
N THR A 53 -1.42 -13.47 2.82
CA THR A 53 -2.42 -12.46 2.47
C THR A 53 -2.43 -11.33 3.50
N GLY A 54 -2.57 -11.65 4.79
CA GLY A 54 -2.58 -10.65 5.85
C GLY A 54 -1.28 -9.87 5.98
N PHE A 55 -0.12 -10.52 5.76
CA PHE A 55 1.18 -9.85 5.78
C PHE A 55 1.32 -8.87 4.60
N SER A 56 0.89 -9.26 3.40
CA SER A 56 0.93 -8.37 2.24
C SER A 56 0.03 -7.15 2.38
N GLU A 57 -1.16 -7.32 2.96
CA GLU A 57 -2.09 -6.21 3.25
C GLU A 57 -1.51 -5.25 4.29
N LYS A 58 -1.00 -5.76 5.41
CA LYS A 58 -0.34 -4.94 6.44
C LYS A 58 0.87 -4.20 5.88
N LEU A 59 1.70 -4.87 5.08
CA LEU A 59 2.87 -4.26 4.47
C LEU A 59 2.46 -3.14 3.50
N SER A 60 1.40 -3.35 2.72
CA SER A 60 0.84 -2.32 1.83
C SER A 60 0.38 -1.11 2.64
N MET A 61 -0.37 -1.30 3.72
CA MET A 61 -0.78 -0.21 4.60
C MET A 61 0.41 0.56 5.19
N GLU A 62 1.43 -0.14 5.68
CA GLU A 62 2.63 0.50 6.25
C GLU A 62 3.42 1.30 5.20
N LEU A 63 3.45 0.85 3.93
CA LEU A 63 4.08 1.59 2.84
C LEU A 63 3.34 2.88 2.46
N HIS A 64 2.08 3.02 2.81
CA HIS A 64 1.32 4.26 2.61
C HIS A 64 1.51 5.26 3.75
N ARG A 65 1.67 4.80 4.98
CA ARG A 65 1.71 5.61 6.20
C ARG A 65 2.96 6.50 6.29
N ASP A 66 2.95 7.39 7.25
CA ASP A 66 4.06 8.32 7.51
C ASP A 66 5.25 7.69 8.28
N GLY A 67 5.08 6.48 8.81
CA GLY A 67 6.11 5.79 9.57
C GLY A 67 6.24 6.23 11.02
N THR A 68 5.24 6.92 11.57
CA THR A 68 5.23 7.37 12.99
C THR A 68 4.51 6.40 13.93
N ALA A 69 3.84 5.39 13.41
CA ALA A 69 3.02 4.45 14.19
C ALA A 69 3.82 3.63 15.22
N SER A 70 5.08 3.33 14.96
CA SER A 70 6.00 2.65 15.86
C SER A 70 7.45 2.97 15.53
N GLU A 71 8.38 2.62 16.41
CA GLU A 71 9.82 2.81 16.16
C GLU A 71 10.33 2.00 14.97
N ASP A 72 9.70 0.86 14.69
CA ASP A 72 10.03 -0.03 13.57
C ASP A 72 9.21 0.25 12.32
N ALA A 73 8.23 1.16 12.38
CA ALA A 73 7.36 1.48 11.26
C ALA A 73 8.16 1.98 10.05
N VAL A 74 7.74 1.55 8.86
CA VAL A 74 8.38 1.95 7.60
C VAL A 74 8.00 3.38 7.28
N THR A 75 8.98 4.18 6.88
CA THR A 75 8.71 5.50 6.31
C THR A 75 8.06 5.31 4.95
N GLY A 76 6.76 5.50 4.87
CA GLY A 76 5.99 5.24 3.66
C GLY A 76 5.73 6.48 2.82
N LEU A 77 4.75 6.35 1.94
CA LEU A 77 4.46 7.34 0.90
C LEU A 77 4.04 8.70 1.48
N ASP A 78 3.24 8.74 2.55
CA ASP A 78 2.75 9.99 3.14
C ASP A 78 3.86 10.85 3.75
N ALA A 79 4.91 10.21 4.30
CA ALA A 79 6.10 10.94 4.74
C ALA A 79 6.93 11.47 3.59
N LEU A 80 7.06 10.68 2.51
CA LEU A 80 7.91 11.03 1.38
C LEU A 80 7.25 12.05 0.46
N VAL A 81 5.95 11.90 0.21
CA VAL A 81 5.13 12.79 -0.62
C VAL A 81 4.00 13.36 0.24
N SER A 82 4.37 14.30 1.10
CA SER A 82 3.48 14.84 2.12
C SER A 82 2.50 15.87 1.58
N LEU A 83 1.30 15.92 2.18
CA LEU A 83 0.32 17.00 1.99
C LEU A 83 0.81 18.36 2.51
N THR A 84 1.79 18.35 3.44
CA THR A 84 2.44 19.55 3.99
C THR A 84 3.94 19.56 3.64
N PRO A 85 4.30 19.82 2.37
CA PRO A 85 5.68 19.65 1.90
C PRO A 85 6.67 20.66 2.48
N GLU A 86 6.19 21.65 3.22
CA GLU A 86 6.99 22.72 3.80
C GLU A 86 7.64 22.34 5.13
N THR A 87 7.22 21.24 5.73
CA THR A 87 7.66 20.80 7.06
C THR A 87 8.26 19.39 7.02
N GLY A 88 9.05 19.09 8.03
CA GLY A 88 9.60 17.76 8.28
C GLY A 88 10.92 17.47 7.58
N VAL A 89 11.58 16.41 8.07
CA VAL A 89 12.89 15.97 7.60
C VAL A 89 12.71 14.64 6.84
N VAL A 90 13.14 14.59 5.61
CA VAL A 90 13.08 13.39 4.77
C VAL A 90 14.45 13.07 4.19
N GLY A 91 14.93 11.86 4.44
CA GLY A 91 16.27 11.46 4.02
C GLY A 91 17.39 12.28 4.66
N GLY A 92 17.17 12.81 5.87
CA GLY A 92 18.13 13.69 6.56
C GLY A 92 18.14 15.15 6.07
N ILE A 93 17.26 15.49 5.11
CA ILE A 93 17.17 16.83 4.53
C ILE A 93 15.91 17.51 5.10
N ASP A 94 16.11 18.67 5.72
CA ASP A 94 15.05 19.51 6.25
C ASP A 94 14.33 20.27 5.11
N ARG A 95 13.02 20.01 4.99
CA ARG A 95 12.17 20.66 3.97
C ARG A 95 11.89 22.14 4.24
N GLU A 96 12.02 22.60 5.46
CA GLU A 96 11.86 24.01 5.81
C GLU A 96 12.93 24.85 5.12
N THR A 97 14.17 24.39 5.15
CA THR A 97 15.33 25.07 4.59
C THR A 97 15.58 24.70 3.14
N ALA A 98 15.43 23.41 2.78
CA ALA A 98 15.72 22.89 1.45
C ALA A 98 14.47 22.88 0.56
N THR A 99 14.09 24.02 -0.01
CA THR A 99 12.89 24.16 -0.84
C THR A 99 12.88 23.26 -2.08
N TYR A 100 14.04 22.92 -2.61
CA TYR A 100 14.20 22.01 -3.76
C TYR A 100 13.85 20.54 -3.41
N TRP A 101 13.83 20.20 -2.12
CA TRP A 101 13.50 18.86 -1.63
C TRP A 101 12.02 18.72 -1.26
N ARG A 102 11.19 19.70 -1.58
CA ARG A 102 9.75 19.66 -1.37
C ARG A 102 9.06 18.95 -2.52
N ASN A 103 8.13 18.06 -2.19
CA ASN A 103 7.18 17.55 -3.18
C ASN A 103 6.14 18.63 -3.52
N ASN A 104 5.37 18.42 -4.58
CA ASN A 104 4.24 19.28 -4.88
C ASN A 104 3.02 18.81 -4.10
N ALA A 105 2.23 19.74 -3.58
CA ALA A 105 0.96 19.43 -2.94
C ALA A 105 -0.12 20.44 -3.38
N ALA A 106 -1.37 19.99 -3.40
CA ALA A 106 -2.54 20.84 -3.56
C ALA A 106 -3.66 20.34 -2.64
N THR A 107 -4.00 21.15 -1.68
CA THR A 107 -5.08 20.88 -0.71
C THR A 107 -6.24 21.86 -0.93
N ALA A 108 -7.38 21.62 -0.31
CA ALA A 108 -8.56 22.47 -0.38
C ALA A 108 -9.13 22.66 -1.80
N ILE A 109 -9.16 21.59 -2.60
CA ILE A 109 -9.72 21.60 -3.94
C ILE A 109 -11.24 21.42 -3.84
N ALA A 110 -12.00 22.36 -4.43
CA ALA A 110 -13.47 22.26 -4.49
C ALA A 110 -13.89 21.25 -5.58
N ALA A 111 -13.80 19.95 -5.27
CA ALA A 111 -14.07 18.87 -6.22
C ALA A 111 -15.50 18.88 -6.78
N THR A 112 -16.47 19.50 -6.06
CA THR A 112 -17.85 19.69 -6.51
C THR A 112 -18.00 20.77 -7.59
N THR A 113 -17.01 21.65 -7.75
CA THR A 113 -17.03 22.68 -8.78
C THR A 113 -16.58 22.08 -10.10
N ALA A 114 -17.40 22.21 -11.14
CA ALA A 114 -17.10 21.68 -12.47
C ALA A 114 -15.72 22.16 -12.98
N GLY A 115 -14.85 21.23 -13.29
CA GLY A 115 -13.52 21.52 -13.81
C GLY A 115 -12.44 21.90 -12.81
N ALA A 116 -12.78 22.19 -11.55
CA ALA A 116 -11.78 22.54 -10.53
C ALA A 116 -10.79 21.41 -10.26
N LEU A 117 -11.29 20.17 -10.14
CA LEU A 117 -10.46 18.98 -9.95
C LEU A 117 -9.51 18.77 -11.14
N ALA A 118 -10.01 18.81 -12.36
CA ALA A 118 -9.20 18.64 -13.56
C ALA A 118 -8.15 19.74 -13.72
N THR A 119 -8.50 20.98 -13.38
CA THR A 119 -7.56 22.11 -13.40
C THR A 119 -6.46 21.93 -12.35
N ALA A 120 -6.80 21.46 -11.17
CA ALA A 120 -5.82 21.16 -10.12
C ALA A 120 -4.90 20.01 -10.52
N MET A 121 -5.45 18.91 -11.06
CA MET A 121 -4.66 17.80 -11.61
C MET A 121 -3.68 18.27 -12.70
N GLU A 122 -4.16 19.09 -13.63
CA GLU A 122 -3.31 19.65 -14.69
C GLU A 122 -2.20 20.54 -14.12
N GLY A 123 -2.51 21.34 -13.09
CA GLY A 123 -1.54 22.16 -12.39
C GLY A 123 -0.43 21.34 -11.72
N GLN A 124 -0.80 20.29 -11.00
CA GLN A 124 0.15 19.39 -10.35
C GLN A 124 0.99 18.61 -11.35
N TRP A 125 0.37 18.11 -12.40
CA TRP A 125 1.06 17.44 -13.49
C TRP A 125 2.17 18.30 -14.12
N ARG A 126 1.86 19.57 -14.44
CA ARG A 126 2.85 20.52 -14.99
C ARG A 126 4.00 20.78 -14.02
N ARG A 127 3.72 20.86 -12.71
CA ARG A 127 4.77 21.03 -11.70
C ARG A 127 5.71 19.83 -11.65
N CYS A 128 5.18 18.62 -11.71
CA CYS A 128 5.99 17.41 -11.76
C CYS A 128 6.89 17.37 -13.01
N ILE A 129 6.33 17.68 -14.19
CA ILE A 129 7.11 17.72 -15.45
C ILE A 129 8.21 18.77 -15.39
N ARG A 130 7.90 19.97 -14.89
CA ARG A 130 8.90 21.07 -14.77
C ARG A 130 10.12 20.63 -13.97
N ASN A 131 9.94 19.77 -13.01
CA ASN A 131 11.00 19.30 -12.13
C ASN A 131 11.71 18.03 -12.64
N GLY A 132 11.53 17.69 -13.91
CA GLY A 132 12.35 16.68 -14.59
C GLY A 132 11.79 15.27 -14.61
N GLY A 133 10.49 15.12 -14.58
CA GLY A 133 9.88 13.82 -14.75
C GLY A 133 8.40 13.90 -15.05
N SER A 134 7.93 13.02 -15.94
CA SER A 134 6.50 12.79 -16.11
C SER A 134 6.07 11.72 -15.10
N PRO A 135 5.03 11.95 -14.30
CA PRO A 135 4.43 10.89 -13.50
C PRO A 135 4.00 9.72 -14.40
N ASP A 136 4.30 8.53 -14.01
CA ASP A 136 3.97 7.29 -14.71
C ASP A 136 3.01 6.39 -13.91
N PHE A 137 2.72 6.79 -12.68
CA PHE A 137 1.86 6.07 -11.77
C PHE A 137 0.96 7.05 -11.01
N ILE A 138 -0.36 6.81 -11.06
CA ILE A 138 -1.36 7.62 -10.35
C ILE A 138 -2.16 6.71 -9.43
N LEU A 139 -2.07 6.99 -8.14
CA LEU A 139 -2.76 6.24 -7.10
C LEU A 139 -3.82 7.13 -6.47
N ALA A 140 -5.05 6.65 -6.36
CA ALA A 140 -6.16 7.48 -5.89
C ALA A 140 -7.14 6.70 -5.00
N GLY A 141 -7.73 7.42 -4.05
CA GLY A 141 -8.82 6.91 -3.22
C GLY A 141 -10.17 6.92 -3.92
N SER A 142 -11.13 6.22 -3.35
CA SER A 142 -12.46 6.02 -3.92
C SER A 142 -13.23 7.33 -4.15
N ALA A 143 -13.25 8.21 -3.17
CA ALA A 143 -13.95 9.49 -3.27
C ALA A 143 -13.34 10.41 -4.35
N PHE A 144 -12.01 10.37 -4.52
CA PHE A 144 -11.33 11.09 -5.60
C PHE A 144 -11.74 10.54 -6.98
N ILE A 145 -11.76 9.23 -7.14
CA ILE A 145 -12.13 8.55 -8.38
C ILE A 145 -13.58 8.88 -8.75
N ASP A 146 -14.48 8.85 -7.79
CA ASP A 146 -15.89 9.17 -8.01
C ASP A 146 -16.09 10.63 -8.44
N ALA A 147 -15.38 11.57 -7.80
CA ALA A 147 -15.38 12.97 -8.20
C ALA A 147 -14.84 13.17 -9.63
N TYR A 148 -13.76 12.47 -9.98
CA TYR A 148 -13.19 12.54 -11.33
C TYR A 148 -14.12 11.91 -12.37
N ARG A 149 -14.76 10.78 -12.05
CA ARG A 149 -15.74 10.11 -12.92
C ARG A 149 -16.96 11.00 -13.16
N GLN A 150 -17.48 11.65 -12.11
CA GLN A 150 -18.61 12.58 -12.22
C GLN A 150 -18.27 13.76 -13.12
N TYR A 151 -17.06 14.31 -13.02
CA TYR A 151 -16.58 15.33 -13.93
C TYR A 151 -16.57 14.85 -15.39
N GLY A 152 -16.05 13.65 -15.64
CA GLY A 152 -16.02 13.04 -16.97
C GLY A 152 -17.41 12.88 -17.58
N VAL A 153 -18.38 12.43 -16.79
CA VAL A 153 -19.79 12.32 -17.22
C VAL A 153 -20.37 13.70 -17.58
N THR A 154 -20.09 14.72 -16.77
CA THR A 154 -20.58 16.07 -17.02
C THR A 154 -20.01 16.65 -18.31
N VAL A 155 -18.71 16.46 -18.57
CA VAL A 155 -18.06 16.89 -19.82
C VAL A 155 -18.61 16.15 -21.02
N THR A 156 -18.85 14.84 -20.89
CA THR A 156 -19.39 14.03 -21.99
C THR A 156 -20.83 14.39 -22.36
N ASN A 157 -21.64 14.72 -21.36
CA ASN A 157 -23.03 15.16 -21.58
C ASN A 157 -23.13 16.55 -22.25
N ASN A 158 -22.13 17.41 -22.02
CA ASN A 158 -22.07 18.75 -22.61
C ASN A 158 -21.32 18.80 -23.97
N ALA A 159 -20.55 17.77 -24.30
CA ALA A 159 -19.88 17.65 -25.58
C ALA A 159 -20.79 16.92 -26.57
N ASP A 160 -20.96 17.51 -27.73
CA ASP A 160 -21.72 16.94 -28.85
C ASP A 160 -21.33 15.46 -29.06
N ALA A 161 -22.29 14.56 -28.90
CA ALA A 161 -22.12 13.11 -28.65
C ALA A 161 -21.40 12.31 -29.76
N GLY A 162 -20.83 12.98 -30.75
CA GLY A 162 -20.19 12.34 -31.90
C GLY A 162 -18.65 12.30 -31.89
N LYS A 163 -17.95 12.97 -31.00
CA LYS A 163 -16.49 13.15 -31.12
C LYS A 163 -15.65 12.83 -29.88
N VAL A 164 -16.25 12.57 -28.76
CA VAL A 164 -15.51 12.17 -27.54
C VAL A 164 -15.53 10.64 -27.47
N LYS A 165 -14.36 10.01 -27.54
CA LYS A 165 -14.25 8.60 -27.16
C LYS A 165 -14.89 8.48 -25.78
N ARG A 166 -15.92 7.65 -25.66
CA ARG A 166 -16.56 7.31 -24.38
C ARG A 166 -15.46 7.13 -23.36
N LEU A 167 -15.52 7.91 -22.25
CA LEU A 167 -14.86 7.48 -21.04
C LEU A 167 -15.41 6.08 -20.80
N ASP A 168 -14.57 5.10 -20.99
CA ASP A 168 -14.95 3.73 -20.74
C ASP A 168 -15.16 3.64 -19.23
N ALA A 169 -16.42 3.68 -18.81
CA ALA A 169 -16.80 3.40 -17.43
C ALA A 169 -16.65 1.90 -17.17
N GLY A 170 -15.60 1.32 -17.76
CA GLY A 170 -15.29 -0.08 -17.67
C GLY A 170 -15.16 -0.47 -16.20
N ILE A 171 -15.91 -1.48 -15.81
CA ILE A 171 -15.71 -2.21 -14.58
C ILE A 171 -14.39 -2.96 -14.78
N GLY A 172 -13.29 -2.30 -14.41
CA GLY A 172 -11.96 -2.91 -14.44
C GLY A 172 -11.90 -4.08 -13.49
N SER A 173 -11.13 -5.08 -13.83
CA SER A 173 -10.80 -6.17 -12.93
C SER A 173 -9.81 -5.70 -11.88
N GLY A 174 -10.14 -5.84 -10.61
CA GLY A 174 -9.26 -5.46 -9.51
C GLY A 174 -9.15 -3.94 -9.31
N SER A 175 -7.95 -3.43 -9.12
CA SER A 175 -7.66 -2.00 -8.86
C SER A 175 -7.68 -1.11 -10.10
N SER A 176 -7.84 -1.69 -11.31
CA SER A 176 -7.98 -0.94 -12.55
C SER A 176 -9.32 -0.23 -12.60
N THR A 177 -9.30 1.09 -12.76
CA THR A 177 -10.52 1.92 -12.80
C THR A 177 -11.03 2.17 -14.21
N GLY A 178 -10.23 1.89 -15.24
CA GLY A 178 -10.49 2.26 -16.63
C GLY A 178 -10.45 3.77 -16.88
N LEU A 179 -10.01 4.57 -15.89
CA LEU A 179 -9.87 6.02 -15.98
C LEU A 179 -8.42 6.38 -16.26
N TYR A 180 -8.22 7.33 -17.16
CA TYR A 180 -6.89 7.76 -17.57
C TYR A 180 -6.76 9.28 -17.43
N PHE A 181 -5.58 9.72 -16.97
CA PHE A 181 -5.18 11.10 -17.02
C PHE A 181 -3.84 11.23 -17.76
N LYS A 182 -3.80 12.01 -18.86
CA LYS A 182 -2.62 12.16 -19.72
C LYS A 182 -2.01 10.85 -20.23
N GLY A 183 -2.83 9.81 -20.38
CA GLY A 183 -2.39 8.49 -20.81
C GLY A 183 -1.89 7.56 -19.70
N VAL A 184 -1.88 8.03 -18.46
CA VAL A 184 -1.57 7.24 -17.26
C VAL A 184 -2.86 6.80 -16.61
N GLU A 185 -2.95 5.53 -16.28
CA GLU A 185 -4.11 4.96 -15.59
C GLU A 185 -4.19 5.45 -14.15
N ILE A 186 -5.40 5.78 -13.69
CA ILE A 186 -5.67 6.08 -12.29
C ILE A 186 -6.02 4.76 -11.60
N ILE A 187 -5.17 4.33 -10.68
CA ILE A 187 -5.32 3.07 -9.96
C ILE A 187 -6.00 3.35 -8.63
N TRP A 188 -7.03 2.56 -8.33
CA TRP A 188 -7.67 2.58 -7.03
C TRP A 188 -6.91 1.70 -6.04
N ASP A 189 -6.68 2.22 -4.84
CA ASP A 189 -6.12 1.45 -3.75
C ASP A 189 -7.15 1.21 -2.64
N PRO A 190 -7.57 -0.04 -2.41
CA PRO A 190 -8.52 -0.36 -1.36
C PRO A 190 -8.00 -0.11 0.05
N GLN A 191 -6.67 -0.06 0.24
CA GLN A 191 -6.06 0.19 1.55
C GLN A 191 -6.32 1.61 2.07
N PHE A 192 -6.64 2.57 1.20
CA PHE A 192 -6.96 3.93 1.61
C PHE A 192 -8.19 3.99 2.52
N GLU A 193 -9.22 3.20 2.25
CA GLU A 193 -10.40 3.12 3.10
C GLU A 193 -10.09 2.48 4.47
N ALA A 194 -9.24 1.45 4.47
CA ALA A 194 -8.78 0.82 5.69
C ALA A 194 -7.93 1.77 6.56
N LEU A 195 -7.09 2.59 5.91
CA LEU A 195 -6.28 3.61 6.59
C LEU A 195 -7.13 4.73 7.17
N ASP A 196 -8.20 5.16 6.51
CA ASP A 196 -9.12 6.16 7.05
C ASP A 196 -9.81 5.67 8.32
N ALA A 197 -10.21 4.40 8.35
CA ALA A 197 -10.78 3.78 9.54
C ALA A 197 -9.77 3.67 10.69
N LEU A 198 -8.49 3.48 10.38
CA LEU A 198 -7.44 3.29 11.37
C LEU A 198 -6.89 4.60 11.96
N GLU A 199 -6.68 5.62 11.13
CA GLU A 199 -5.93 6.84 11.50
C GLU A 199 -6.81 8.08 11.66
N SER A 200 -8.00 8.13 11.04
CA SER A 200 -8.90 9.30 11.00
C SER A 200 -8.15 10.62 10.67
N PRO A 201 -7.42 10.70 9.57
CA PRO A 201 -6.60 11.86 9.24
C PRO A 201 -7.46 13.10 8.93
N ALA A 202 -6.89 14.30 9.06
CA ALA A 202 -7.56 15.56 8.77
C ALA A 202 -8.01 15.65 7.29
N ILE A 203 -7.24 15.08 6.37
CA ILE A 203 -7.63 14.89 4.98
C ILE A 203 -7.72 13.38 4.75
N PRO A 204 -8.94 12.82 4.58
CA PRO A 204 -9.14 11.39 4.39
C PRO A 204 -8.33 10.83 3.21
N TRP A 205 -7.82 9.63 3.36
CA TRP A 205 -7.09 8.91 2.32
C TRP A 205 -7.95 8.66 1.08
N GLU A 206 -9.24 8.38 1.27
CA GLU A 206 -10.20 8.21 0.18
C GLU A 206 -10.28 9.40 -0.79
N LYS A 207 -9.94 10.63 -0.30
CA LYS A 207 -9.95 11.87 -1.09
C LYS A 207 -8.60 12.22 -1.69
N ARG A 208 -7.55 11.47 -1.37
CA ARG A 208 -6.19 11.75 -1.85
C ARG A 208 -5.91 11.15 -3.22
N CYS A 209 -5.04 11.82 -3.95
CA CYS A 209 -4.47 11.31 -5.20
C CYS A 209 -2.99 11.63 -5.26
N TYR A 210 -2.19 10.60 -5.52
CA TYR A 210 -0.74 10.70 -5.64
C TYR A 210 -0.31 10.56 -7.09
N PHE A 211 0.47 11.53 -7.57
CA PHE A 211 1.18 11.46 -8.84
C PHE A 211 2.62 11.06 -8.56
N ILE A 212 2.99 9.86 -8.97
CA ILE A 212 4.28 9.26 -8.67
C ILE A 212 5.06 9.07 -9.94
N ASN A 213 6.37 9.28 -9.86
CA ASN A 213 7.30 8.92 -10.90
C ASN A 213 8.18 7.77 -10.37
N THR A 214 7.94 6.57 -10.86
CA THR A 214 8.61 5.35 -10.39
C THR A 214 10.12 5.36 -10.62
N LYS A 215 10.62 6.21 -11.50
CA LYS A 215 12.06 6.40 -11.70
C LYS A 215 12.79 6.96 -10.47
N TYR A 216 12.06 7.71 -9.63
CA TYR A 216 12.64 8.41 -8.49
C TYR A 216 12.13 7.91 -7.13
N LEU A 217 11.29 6.90 -7.12
CA LEU A 217 10.79 6.21 -5.94
C LEU A 217 11.11 4.72 -6.07
N GLU A 218 11.90 4.18 -5.16
CA GLU A 218 12.34 2.79 -5.21
C GLU A 218 12.10 2.13 -3.86
N LEU A 219 11.59 0.91 -3.90
CA LEU A 219 11.54 0.05 -2.74
C LEU A 219 12.80 -0.81 -2.72
N HIS A 220 13.58 -0.66 -1.66
CA HIS A 220 14.72 -1.51 -1.40
C HIS A 220 14.33 -2.54 -0.34
N ASP A 221 14.57 -3.79 -0.62
CA ASP A 221 14.43 -4.90 0.30
C ASP A 221 15.78 -5.57 0.54
N ASP A 222 16.01 -5.94 1.78
CA ASP A 222 17.06 -6.89 2.16
C ASP A 222 16.38 -8.24 2.28
N SER A 223 17.05 -9.31 1.90
CA SER A 223 16.49 -10.65 1.77
C SER A 223 15.47 -11.00 2.88
N MET A 224 14.30 -11.50 2.47
CA MET A 224 13.31 -12.02 3.39
C MET A 224 13.87 -13.29 4.08
N ASP A 225 14.04 -13.21 5.38
CA ASP A 225 14.48 -14.33 6.20
C ASP A 225 13.26 -15.04 6.80
N ILE A 226 13.05 -16.28 6.37
CA ILE A 226 11.99 -17.15 6.89
C ILE A 226 12.64 -18.09 7.89
N VAL A 227 12.35 -17.85 9.15
CA VAL A 227 12.81 -18.73 10.23
C VAL A 227 12.04 -20.03 10.17
N SER A 228 12.75 -21.14 10.10
CA SER A 228 12.15 -22.48 10.13
C SER A 228 11.28 -22.67 11.38
N PRO A 229 10.19 -23.46 11.30
CA PRO A 229 9.31 -23.68 12.43
C PRO A 229 10.09 -24.15 13.64
N THR A 230 10.04 -23.37 14.70
CA THR A 230 10.70 -23.68 15.97
C THR A 230 9.66 -23.86 17.07
N ARG A 231 9.96 -24.72 18.02
CA ARG A 231 9.12 -24.87 19.22
C ARG A 231 9.75 -24.06 20.36
N PRO A 232 9.07 -23.02 20.87
CA PRO A 232 9.49 -22.35 22.09
C PRO A 232 9.54 -23.33 23.27
N TYR A 233 10.51 -23.17 24.17
CA TYR A 233 10.70 -24.09 25.30
C TYR A 233 9.54 -24.08 26.32
N ASN A 234 8.79 -22.98 26.38
CA ASN A 234 7.74 -22.73 27.36
C ASN A 234 6.32 -22.79 26.81
N VAL A 235 6.16 -23.06 25.52
CA VAL A 235 4.85 -23.08 24.84
C VAL A 235 4.72 -24.32 23.97
N LEU A 236 3.57 -24.99 24.08
CA LEU A 236 3.21 -26.11 23.22
C LEU A 236 2.63 -25.61 21.89
N ALA A 237 3.50 -25.06 21.05
CA ALA A 237 3.12 -24.53 19.74
C ALA A 237 4.28 -24.64 18.74
N LEU A 238 3.95 -24.73 17.46
CA LEU A 238 4.87 -24.52 16.36
C LEU A 238 4.79 -23.05 15.96
N TYR A 239 5.93 -22.38 15.92
CA TYR A 239 6.03 -20.96 15.59
C TYR A 239 6.87 -20.77 14.33
N GLN A 240 6.34 -20.03 13.36
CA GLN A 240 7.05 -19.63 12.18
C GLN A 240 7.07 -18.09 12.09
N MET A 241 8.23 -17.54 11.88
CA MET A 241 8.45 -16.10 11.83
C MET A 241 9.04 -15.70 10.48
N VAL A 242 8.56 -14.58 9.98
CA VAL A 242 9.10 -13.91 8.78
C VAL A 242 9.71 -12.58 9.22
N ASN A 243 10.91 -12.33 8.78
CA ASN A 243 11.64 -11.11 9.03
C ASN A 243 12.00 -10.49 7.68
N LEU A 244 11.50 -9.31 7.42
CA LEU A 244 11.76 -8.54 6.20
C LEU A 244 12.34 -7.18 6.57
N ARG A 245 13.46 -6.83 5.97
CA ARG A 245 14.02 -5.47 6.07
C ARG A 245 13.74 -4.74 4.78
N LEU A 246 13.16 -3.56 4.89
CA LEU A 246 12.83 -2.76 3.72
C LEU A 246 13.02 -1.26 3.98
N ALA A 247 13.14 -0.52 2.90
CA ALA A 247 13.20 0.93 2.92
C ALA A 247 12.61 1.49 1.63
N LEU A 248 11.69 2.42 1.75
CA LEU A 248 11.23 3.20 0.60
C LEU A 248 12.17 4.39 0.42
N VAL A 249 12.80 4.48 -0.74
CA VAL A 249 13.83 5.48 -1.03
C VAL A 249 13.32 6.48 -2.06
N LEU A 250 13.36 7.74 -1.70
CA LEU A 250 13.00 8.85 -2.57
C LEU A 250 14.28 9.53 -3.10
N LYS A 251 14.50 9.50 -4.42
CA LYS A 251 15.65 10.15 -5.06
C LYS A 251 15.38 11.61 -5.42
N ARG A 252 14.12 11.95 -5.64
CA ARG A 252 13.72 13.29 -6.07
C ARG A 252 12.30 13.63 -5.64
N ALA A 253 12.16 14.45 -4.61
CA ALA A 253 10.85 14.75 -4.03
C ALA A 253 9.97 15.60 -4.96
N ASN A 254 10.53 16.61 -5.61
CA ASN A 254 9.80 17.56 -6.44
C ASN A 254 9.25 17.00 -7.76
N ALA A 255 9.58 15.73 -8.10
CA ALA A 255 8.99 15.02 -9.24
C ALA A 255 7.64 14.34 -8.90
N HIS A 256 7.23 14.41 -7.65
CA HIS A 256 6.00 13.81 -7.14
C HIS A 256 5.03 14.88 -6.69
N SER A 257 3.74 14.51 -6.66
CA SER A 257 2.68 15.38 -6.16
C SER A 257 1.61 14.60 -5.43
N VAL A 258 0.97 15.26 -4.47
CA VAL A 258 -0.23 14.78 -3.78
C VAL A 258 -1.33 15.84 -3.82
N MET A 259 -2.56 15.38 -3.88
CA MET A 259 -3.75 16.24 -3.89
C MET A 259 -4.74 15.73 -2.86
#